data_5cde131e2245d5b525da04561dc6fd02
#
_entry.id   5cde131e2245d5b525da04561dc6fd02
#
_cell.length_a   1.000
_cell.length_b   1.000
_cell.length_c   1.000
_cell.angle_alpha   90.00
_cell.angle_beta   90.00
_cell.angle_gamma   90.00
#
_symmetry.space_group_name_H-M   'P 1'
#
loop_
_entity.id
_entity.type
_entity.pdbx_description
1 polymer ?
#
loop_
_entity_poly.entity_id
_entity_poly.type
_entity_poly.pdbx_seq_one_letter_code
_entity_poly.pdbx_strand_id
1 'polypeptide(L)'
;MAKIDHAAIRTASYEEAQKFFEDIFEMHMWREIGEKPERKCWYKEGIQLCETEEIETSNENGYAHISIAVDEVETVMERVKAYPVEIINDHWFSLPNGTKIELKLLENWKFND
;
A
#
# COMPACT_ATOMS: atom_id res chain seq x y z
N MET A 1 14.51 -9.00 -8.42
CA MET A 1 14.67 -8.07 -7.27
C MET A 1 13.33 -7.45 -6.89
N ALA A 2 13.07 -7.37 -5.61
CA ALA A 2 11.82 -6.81 -5.13
C ALA A 2 12.01 -5.37 -4.68
N LYS A 3 10.99 -4.52 -4.87
CA LYS A 3 10.99 -3.15 -4.42
C LYS A 3 9.65 -2.83 -3.76
N ILE A 4 9.66 -1.97 -2.78
CA ILE A 4 8.43 -1.51 -2.16
C ILE A 4 7.76 -0.52 -3.12
N ASP A 5 6.52 -0.82 -3.50
CA ASP A 5 5.76 0.10 -4.34
C ASP A 5 5.13 1.20 -3.47
N HIS A 6 4.41 0.80 -2.44
CA HIS A 6 3.86 1.77 -1.49
C HIS A 6 3.39 1.08 -0.22
N ALA A 7 3.25 1.86 0.84
CA ALA A 7 2.61 1.44 2.08
C ALA A 7 1.36 2.31 2.26
N ALA A 8 0.22 1.69 2.41
CA ALA A 8 -1.05 2.39 2.50
C ALA A 8 -1.44 2.65 3.95
N ILE A 9 -1.82 3.89 4.23
CA ILE A 9 -2.24 4.33 5.55
C ILE A 9 -3.66 4.90 5.44
N ARG A 10 -4.56 4.43 6.31
CA ARG A 10 -5.90 5.01 6.40
C ARG A 10 -5.86 6.19 7.37
N THR A 11 -6.59 7.24 7.03
CA THR A 11 -6.65 8.42 7.91
C THR A 11 -8.00 9.11 7.77
N ALA A 12 -8.54 9.56 8.90
CA ALA A 12 -9.72 10.42 8.92
C ALA A 12 -9.32 11.88 8.80
N SER A 13 -8.03 12.18 8.89
CA SER A 13 -7.49 13.53 8.77
C SER A 13 -6.61 13.63 7.53
N TYR A 14 -7.23 13.45 6.38
CA TYR A 14 -6.55 13.32 5.11
C TYR A 14 -5.66 14.52 4.77
N GLU A 15 -6.22 15.73 4.85
CA GLU A 15 -5.45 16.92 4.49
C GLU A 15 -4.33 17.23 5.49
N GLU A 16 -4.56 16.94 6.76
CA GLU A 16 -3.51 17.09 7.76
C GLU A 16 -2.38 16.09 7.54
N ALA A 17 -2.73 14.85 7.17
CA ALA A 17 -1.73 13.83 6.87
C ALA A 17 -0.91 14.21 5.64
N GLN A 18 -1.57 14.74 4.60
CA GLN A 18 -0.85 15.22 3.42
C GLN A 18 0.15 16.30 3.80
N LYS A 19 -0.31 17.28 4.56
CA LYS A 19 0.56 18.36 4.99
C LYS A 19 1.74 17.83 5.81
N PHE A 20 1.48 16.87 6.68
CA PHE A 20 2.53 16.28 7.52
C PHE A 20 3.63 15.64 6.66
N PHE A 21 3.25 14.76 5.74
CA PHE A 21 4.25 14.08 4.92
C PHE A 21 4.96 15.01 3.96
N GLU A 22 4.28 16.04 3.47
CA GLU A 22 4.90 17.01 2.58
C GLU A 22 5.83 17.96 3.31
N ASP A 23 5.40 18.49 4.47
CA ASP A 23 6.19 19.47 5.20
C ASP A 23 7.36 18.86 5.99
N ILE A 24 7.11 17.73 6.65
CA ILE A 24 8.12 17.13 7.53
C ILE A 24 9.11 16.26 6.76
N PHE A 25 8.61 15.46 5.83
CA PHE A 25 9.46 14.52 5.10
C PHE A 25 9.72 14.92 3.66
N GLU A 26 9.19 16.07 3.25
CA GLU A 26 9.39 16.61 1.89
C GLU A 26 9.00 15.60 0.80
N MET A 27 7.93 14.86 1.05
CA MET A 27 7.43 13.90 0.08
C MET A 27 6.68 14.59 -1.04
N HIS A 28 6.68 13.94 -2.21
CA HIS A 28 6.13 14.52 -3.43
C HIS A 28 4.95 13.69 -3.92
N MET A 29 3.76 14.30 -3.91
CA MET A 29 2.57 13.64 -4.44
C MET A 29 2.68 13.53 -5.95
N TRP A 30 2.37 12.34 -6.49
CA TRP A 30 2.37 12.16 -7.93
C TRP A 30 0.98 11.81 -8.47
N ARG A 31 0.06 11.43 -7.61
CA ARG A 31 -1.29 11.04 -8.03
C ARG A 31 -2.28 11.21 -6.89
N GLU A 32 -3.48 11.67 -7.24
CA GLU A 32 -4.59 11.72 -6.30
C GLU A 32 -5.85 11.34 -7.07
N ILE A 33 -6.72 10.52 -6.47
CA ILE A 33 -7.97 10.11 -7.06
C ILE A 33 -9.10 10.17 -6.04
N GLY A 34 -10.33 10.11 -6.54
CA GLY A 34 -11.51 10.04 -5.69
C GLY A 34 -12.00 11.38 -5.21
N GLU A 35 -13.09 11.36 -4.49
CA GLU A 35 -13.72 12.53 -3.94
C GLU A 35 -13.94 12.32 -2.44
N LYS A 36 -13.98 13.42 -1.70
CA LYS A 36 -14.26 13.40 -0.28
C LYS A 36 -15.57 12.65 -0.03
N PRO A 37 -15.63 11.71 0.92
CA PRO A 37 -14.63 11.39 1.94
C PRO A 37 -13.80 10.13 1.62
N GLU A 38 -13.57 9.84 0.36
CA GLU A 38 -12.87 8.62 -0.05
C GLU A 38 -11.71 8.91 -1.00
N ARG A 39 -11.00 10.00 -0.75
CA ARG A 39 -9.84 10.36 -1.57
C ARG A 39 -8.65 9.45 -1.26
N LYS A 40 -7.80 9.27 -2.28
CA LYS A 40 -6.54 8.54 -2.14
C LYS A 40 -5.46 9.30 -2.85
N CYS A 41 -4.27 9.32 -2.28
CA CYS A 41 -3.13 9.93 -2.95
C CYS A 41 -1.89 9.07 -2.74
N TRP A 42 -0.95 9.23 -3.66
CA TRP A 42 0.31 8.49 -3.64
C TRP A 42 1.47 9.46 -3.69
N TYR A 43 2.46 9.19 -2.85
CA TYR A 43 3.70 9.95 -2.82
C TYR A 43 4.81 9.13 -3.47
N LYS A 44 5.69 9.81 -4.20
CA LYS A 44 6.80 9.15 -4.90
C LYS A 44 7.67 8.31 -3.98
N GLU A 45 7.75 8.71 -2.71
CA GLU A 45 8.60 8.06 -1.73
C GLU A 45 7.99 6.78 -1.13
N GLY A 46 6.78 6.43 -1.55
CA GLY A 46 6.22 5.13 -1.21
C GLY A 46 5.09 5.12 -0.18
N ILE A 47 4.52 6.27 0.13
CA ILE A 47 3.35 6.35 1.01
C ILE A 47 2.10 6.55 0.16
N GLN A 48 1.03 5.83 0.51
CA GLN A 48 -0.30 6.08 0.00
C GLN A 48 -1.20 6.46 1.16
N LEU A 49 -1.96 7.53 1.02
CA LEU A 49 -2.95 7.91 2.02
C LEU A 49 -4.34 7.58 1.49
N CYS A 50 -5.15 6.94 2.34
CA CYS A 50 -6.52 6.56 1.99
C CYS A 50 -7.46 7.23 2.98
N GLU A 51 -8.27 8.16 2.47
CA GLU A 51 -9.21 8.89 3.31
C GLU A 51 -10.34 7.97 3.79
N THR A 52 -10.70 8.10 5.05
CA THR A 52 -11.83 7.37 5.62
C THR A 52 -12.53 8.28 6.61
N GLU A 53 -13.83 8.10 6.77
CA GLU A 53 -14.60 8.88 7.74
C GLU A 53 -14.31 8.46 9.17
N GLU A 54 -13.99 7.18 9.35
CA GLU A 54 -13.74 6.64 10.68
C GLU A 54 -12.51 5.77 10.68
N ILE A 55 -11.71 5.91 11.73
CA ILE A 55 -10.59 5.01 11.95
C ILE A 55 -11.03 3.95 12.93
N GLU A 56 -11.07 2.72 12.47
CA GLU A 56 -11.36 1.61 13.33
C GLU A 56 -10.11 1.25 14.11
N THR A 57 -10.30 0.92 15.37
CA THR A 57 -9.18 0.54 16.23
C THR A 57 -8.78 -0.93 16.05
N SER A 58 -9.56 -1.68 15.28
CA SER A 58 -9.26 -3.08 15.02
C SER A 58 -8.20 -3.18 13.91
N ASN A 59 -7.49 -4.30 13.88
CA ASN A 59 -6.51 -4.56 12.86
C ASN A 59 -7.14 -5.02 11.54
N GLU A 60 -8.45 -5.07 11.49
CA GLU A 60 -9.17 -5.46 10.29
C GLU A 60 -9.32 -4.29 9.35
N ASN A 61 -8.21 -3.77 8.98
CA ASN A 61 -8.13 -2.58 8.20
C ASN A 61 -7.78 -2.97 6.77
N GLY A 62 -8.82 -3.16 5.96
CA GLY A 62 -8.65 -3.68 4.61
C GLY A 62 -7.87 -2.78 3.67
N TYR A 63 -7.64 -1.53 4.05
CA TYR A 63 -6.90 -0.60 3.19
C TYR A 63 -5.43 -0.51 3.54
N ALA A 64 -5.05 -0.87 4.76
CA ALA A 64 -3.65 -0.82 5.14
C ALA A 64 -2.93 -2.03 4.54
N HIS A 65 -1.91 -1.77 3.75
CA HIS A 65 -1.16 -2.85 3.11
C HIS A 65 0.20 -2.35 2.68
N ILE A 66 1.07 -3.29 2.34
CA ILE A 66 2.37 -3.00 1.75
C ILE A 66 2.34 -3.58 0.35
N SER A 67 2.67 -2.76 -0.64
CA SER A 67 2.72 -3.18 -2.03
C SER A 67 4.18 -3.38 -2.43
N ILE A 68 4.49 -4.58 -2.91
CA ILE A 68 5.85 -4.96 -3.27
C ILE A 68 5.89 -5.30 -4.75
N ALA A 69 6.79 -4.64 -5.48
CA ALA A 69 6.98 -4.91 -6.89
C ALA A 69 8.03 -6.00 -7.06
N VAL A 70 7.70 -7.02 -7.84
CA VAL A 70 8.56 -8.19 -8.07
C VAL A 70 8.63 -8.49 -9.56
N ASP A 71 9.64 -9.25 -9.95
CA ASP A 71 9.84 -9.62 -11.35
C ASP A 71 8.75 -10.54 -11.87
N GLU A 72 8.35 -11.52 -11.06
CA GLU A 72 7.33 -12.50 -11.46
C GLU A 72 6.37 -12.77 -10.31
N VAL A 73 5.17 -12.27 -10.43
CA VAL A 73 4.16 -12.40 -9.39
C VAL A 73 3.81 -13.86 -9.13
N GLU A 74 3.58 -14.64 -10.18
CA GLU A 74 3.19 -16.05 -10.02
C GLU A 74 4.23 -16.86 -9.26
N THR A 75 5.51 -16.64 -9.57
CA THR A 75 6.60 -17.35 -8.92
C THR A 75 6.64 -17.03 -7.43
N VAL A 76 6.49 -15.76 -7.08
CA VAL A 76 6.49 -15.37 -5.68
C VAL A 76 5.29 -15.94 -4.95
N MET A 77 4.10 -15.89 -5.58
CA MET A 77 2.90 -16.44 -4.96
C MET A 77 3.04 -17.94 -4.68
N GLU A 78 3.71 -18.68 -5.58
CA GLU A 78 3.98 -20.10 -5.32
C GLU A 78 4.91 -20.30 -4.14
N ARG A 79 5.93 -19.46 -4.03
CA ARG A 79 6.91 -19.56 -2.94
C ARG A 79 6.30 -19.26 -1.58
N VAL A 80 5.39 -18.25 -1.49
CA VAL A 80 4.82 -17.89 -0.21
C VAL A 80 3.91 -18.98 0.36
N LYS A 81 3.44 -19.90 -0.48
CA LYS A 81 2.60 -21.01 -0.01
C LYS A 81 3.33 -21.94 0.95
N ALA A 82 4.66 -21.91 0.98
CA ALA A 82 5.45 -22.70 1.91
C ALA A 82 5.48 -22.08 3.32
N TYR A 83 4.88 -20.92 3.50
CA TYR A 83 4.88 -20.18 4.76
C TYR A 83 3.46 -20.06 5.30
N PRO A 84 3.30 -19.76 6.59
CA PRO A 84 1.96 -19.67 7.20
C PRO A 84 1.26 -18.36 6.86
N VAL A 85 1.05 -18.12 5.57
CA VAL A 85 0.34 -16.93 5.09
C VAL A 85 -1.05 -17.36 4.62
N GLU A 86 -1.97 -16.39 4.57
CA GLU A 86 -3.29 -16.62 4.03
C GLU A 86 -3.35 -16.05 2.62
N ILE A 87 -3.62 -16.91 1.64
CA ILE A 87 -3.73 -16.48 0.25
C ILE A 87 -5.08 -15.83 0.04
N ILE A 88 -5.10 -14.58 -0.42
CA ILE A 88 -6.33 -13.83 -0.67
C ILE A 88 -6.76 -13.98 -2.13
N ASN A 89 -5.84 -13.80 -3.05
CA ASN A 89 -6.10 -14.02 -4.48
C ASN A 89 -4.76 -14.23 -5.20
N ASP A 90 -4.70 -14.03 -6.51
CA ASP A 90 -3.52 -14.34 -7.31
C ASP A 90 -2.37 -13.35 -7.14
N HIS A 91 -2.56 -12.26 -6.41
CA HIS A 91 -1.49 -11.29 -6.16
C HIS A 91 -1.57 -10.63 -4.79
N TRP A 92 -2.41 -11.16 -3.89
CA TRP A 92 -2.53 -10.65 -2.52
C TRP A 92 -2.47 -11.80 -1.53
N PHE A 93 -1.82 -11.57 -0.41
CA PHE A 93 -1.82 -12.51 0.70
C PHE A 93 -1.70 -11.75 2.01
N SER A 94 -1.97 -12.43 3.13
CA SER A 94 -1.91 -11.83 4.46
C SER A 94 -0.87 -12.55 5.29
N LEU A 95 -0.07 -11.81 6.01
CA LEU A 95 0.87 -12.37 6.98
C LEU A 95 0.09 -12.85 8.21
N PRO A 96 0.70 -13.72 9.04
CA PRO A 96 0.02 -14.20 10.25
C PRO A 96 -0.47 -13.09 11.19
N ASN A 97 0.19 -11.93 11.18
CA ASN A 97 -0.21 -10.81 12.03
C ASN A 97 -1.31 -9.94 11.41
N GLY A 98 -1.83 -10.34 10.25
CA GLY A 98 -2.89 -9.59 9.59
C GLY A 98 -2.45 -8.56 8.58
N THR A 99 -1.16 -8.30 8.47
CA THR A 99 -0.65 -7.34 7.49
C THR A 99 -0.88 -7.88 6.07
N LYS A 100 -1.52 -7.10 5.23
CA LYS A 100 -1.78 -7.48 3.85
C LYS A 100 -0.64 -7.06 2.94
N ILE A 101 -0.29 -7.95 2.04
CA ILE A 101 0.76 -7.71 1.05
C ILE A 101 0.15 -7.82 -0.34
N GLU A 102 0.40 -6.82 -1.15
CA GLU A 102 0.00 -6.80 -2.55
C GLU A 102 1.24 -6.96 -3.41
N LEU A 103 1.18 -7.83 -4.41
CA LEU A 103 2.30 -7.97 -5.35
C LEU A 103 1.98 -7.29 -6.67
N LYS A 104 2.96 -6.62 -7.23
CA LYS A 104 2.85 -5.94 -8.52
C LYS A 104 4.06 -6.31 -9.38
N LEU A 105 3.92 -6.15 -10.68
CA LEU A 105 5.05 -6.39 -11.59
C LEU A 105 6.01 -5.22 -11.52
N LEU A 106 7.29 -5.54 -11.40
CA LEU A 106 8.34 -4.55 -11.31
C LEU A 106 8.37 -3.65 -12.55
N GLU A 107 8.08 -4.18 -13.72
CA GLU A 107 8.05 -3.40 -14.95
C GLU A 107 6.98 -2.31 -14.93
N ASN A 108 6.00 -2.44 -14.04
CA ASN A 108 4.95 -1.44 -13.88
C ASN A 108 5.21 -0.48 -12.72
N TRP A 109 6.39 -0.58 -12.11
CA TRP A 109 6.74 0.26 -10.98
C TRP A 109 7.06 1.68 -11.46
N LYS A 110 6.32 2.64 -10.92
CA LYS A 110 6.29 4.02 -11.43
C LYS A 110 7.57 4.81 -11.21
N PHE A 111 8.37 4.43 -10.24
CA PHE A 111 9.56 5.18 -9.85
C PHE A 111 10.84 4.41 -10.12
N ASN A 112 10.75 3.54 -11.11
CA ASN A 112 11.89 2.74 -11.52
C ASN A 112 12.78 3.59 -12.43
N ASP A 113 13.91 3.99 -11.92
CA ASP A 113 14.89 4.75 -12.68
C ASP A 113 15.99 3.86 -13.17
#